data_9053abe3f36399d283abf5a02234a133
#
_entry.id   9053abe3f36399d283abf5a02234a133
#
_cell.length_a   1.000
_cell.length_b   1.000
_cell.length_c   1.000
_cell.angle_alpha   90.00
_cell.angle_beta   90.00
_cell.angle_gamma   90.00
#
_symmetry.space_group_name_H-M   'P 1'
#
loop_
_entity.id
_entity.type
_entity.pdbx_description
1 polymer ?
#
loop_
_entity_poly.entity_id
_entity_poly.type
_entity_poly.pdbx_seq_one_letter_code
_entity_poly.pdbx_strand_id
1 'polypeptide(L)'
;IRAVSPMTAEDYCAGGCTALLDAIGRTVSKLAGVQRNTAEEYRAEKVMFVIITDGEENASREYSSQKVKSMIRREQEQYGWEFIFLGANIDAGETAAQFGISADRAVDYVPDGAGTALNFQAISETAALFRSAAPMPQAPLAAIRRDMKRRGRRR
;
A
#
# COMPACT_ATOMS: atom_id res chain seq x y z
N ILE A 1 -22.07 -10.65 -3.20
CA ILE A 1 -20.97 -10.90 -2.23
C ILE A 1 -21.40 -12.11 -1.42
N ARG A 2 -20.62 -13.20 -1.47
CA ARG A 2 -20.89 -14.39 -0.63
C ARG A 2 -20.55 -14.04 0.81
N ALA A 3 -21.32 -14.55 1.76
CA ALA A 3 -21.01 -14.41 3.18
C ALA A 3 -19.63 -15.02 3.47
N VAL A 4 -18.76 -14.25 4.07
CA VAL A 4 -17.45 -14.68 4.54
C VAL A 4 -17.56 -14.88 6.05
N SER A 5 -17.17 -16.05 6.55
CA SER A 5 -17.12 -16.30 7.98
C SER A 5 -16.11 -15.36 8.65
N PRO A 6 -16.41 -14.86 9.86
CA PRO A 6 -15.42 -14.10 10.63
C PRO A 6 -14.18 -14.96 10.88
N MET A 7 -13.00 -14.34 10.74
CA MET A 7 -11.74 -14.98 11.07
C MET A 7 -11.63 -15.21 12.59
N THR A 8 -11.20 -16.39 13.00
CA THR A 8 -10.94 -16.74 14.40
C THR A 8 -9.44 -16.80 14.69
N ALA A 9 -9.07 -16.90 15.96
CA ALA A 9 -7.67 -17.07 16.36
C ALA A 9 -7.05 -18.39 15.82
N GLU A 10 -7.87 -19.39 15.49
CA GLU A 10 -7.43 -20.66 14.93
C GLU A 10 -7.13 -20.56 13.43
N ASP A 11 -7.73 -19.61 12.74
CA ASP A 11 -7.56 -19.39 11.32
C ASP A 11 -6.28 -18.58 10.99
N TYR A 12 -5.60 -18.01 11.99
CA TYR A 12 -4.45 -17.15 11.81
C TYR A 12 -3.27 -17.53 12.70
N CYS A 13 -2.16 -17.85 12.09
CA CYS A 13 -0.88 -18.06 12.76
C CYS A 13 0.11 -16.97 12.32
N ALA A 14 0.49 -16.11 13.27
CA ALA A 14 1.49 -15.07 13.01
C ALA A 14 2.89 -15.69 12.88
N GLY A 15 3.61 -15.38 11.81
CA GLY A 15 4.98 -15.84 11.60
C GLY A 15 5.38 -15.87 10.13
N GLY A 16 6.65 -16.16 9.89
CA GLY A 16 7.20 -16.29 8.55
C GLY A 16 8.07 -15.11 8.12
N CYS A 17 8.38 -15.10 6.83
CA CYS A 17 9.22 -14.08 6.18
C CYS A 17 8.35 -13.15 5.33
N THR A 18 8.87 -11.96 5.04
CA THR A 18 8.18 -10.94 4.25
C THR A 18 8.62 -11.00 2.79
N ALA A 19 7.80 -11.57 1.93
CA ALA A 19 8.00 -11.60 0.48
C ALA A 19 7.27 -10.40 -0.18
N LEU A 20 7.68 -9.19 0.18
CA LEU A 20 7.00 -7.94 -0.19
C LEU A 20 7.03 -7.69 -1.70
N LEU A 21 8.20 -7.88 -2.34
CA LEU A 21 8.34 -7.68 -3.78
C LEU A 21 7.47 -8.65 -4.58
N ASP A 22 7.41 -9.92 -4.15
CA ASP A 22 6.57 -10.92 -4.81
C ASP A 22 5.09 -10.58 -4.65
N ALA A 23 4.67 -10.14 -3.45
CA ALA A 23 3.30 -9.72 -3.18
C ALA A 23 2.89 -8.52 -4.06
N ILE A 24 3.72 -7.49 -4.12
CA ILE A 24 3.48 -6.32 -4.96
C ILE A 24 3.47 -6.72 -6.44
N GLY A 25 4.51 -7.40 -6.92
CA GLY A 25 4.66 -7.76 -8.31
C GLY A 25 3.53 -8.62 -8.86
N ARG A 26 3.13 -9.65 -8.11
CA ARG A 26 1.99 -10.52 -8.47
C ARG A 26 0.67 -9.74 -8.48
N THR A 27 0.42 -8.91 -7.47
CA THR A 27 -0.84 -8.19 -7.36
C THR A 27 -0.97 -7.11 -8.41
N VAL A 28 0.10 -6.33 -8.67
CA VAL A 28 0.12 -5.35 -9.77
C VAL A 28 -0.08 -6.03 -11.12
N SER A 29 0.63 -7.15 -11.38
CA SER A 29 0.46 -7.93 -12.63
C SER A 29 -0.97 -8.42 -12.82
N LYS A 30 -1.56 -8.97 -11.75
CA LYS A 30 -2.94 -9.48 -11.78
C LYS A 30 -3.93 -8.36 -12.07
N LEU A 31 -3.84 -7.24 -11.34
CA LEU A 31 -4.76 -6.13 -11.50
C LEU A 31 -4.62 -5.46 -12.87
N ALA A 32 -3.40 -5.24 -13.34
CA ALA A 32 -3.14 -4.73 -14.69
C ALA A 32 -3.68 -5.68 -15.77
N GLY A 33 -3.58 -7.00 -15.55
CA GLY A 33 -4.20 -7.99 -16.44
C GLY A 33 -5.73 -7.88 -16.46
N VAL A 34 -6.36 -7.74 -15.30
CA VAL A 34 -7.81 -7.53 -15.21
C VAL A 34 -8.22 -6.27 -15.94
N GLN A 35 -7.57 -5.14 -15.69
CA GLN A 35 -7.89 -3.86 -16.33
C GLN A 35 -7.77 -3.95 -17.86
N ARG A 36 -6.69 -4.55 -18.38
CA ARG A 36 -6.51 -4.70 -19.84
C ARG A 36 -7.53 -5.61 -20.52
N ASN A 37 -7.99 -6.65 -19.81
CA ASN A 37 -8.95 -7.63 -20.33
C ASN A 37 -10.42 -7.25 -20.06
N THR A 38 -10.66 -6.15 -19.38
CA THR A 38 -12.01 -5.61 -19.14
C THR A 38 -12.34 -4.62 -20.26
N ALA A 39 -13.56 -4.67 -20.78
CA ALA A 39 -14.03 -3.70 -21.76
C ALA A 39 -13.95 -2.29 -21.18
N GLU A 40 -13.64 -1.29 -22.01
CA GLU A 40 -13.30 0.07 -21.58
C GLU A 40 -14.37 0.69 -20.66
N GLU A 41 -15.63 0.49 -20.99
CA GLU A 41 -16.80 0.96 -20.25
C GLU A 41 -16.93 0.38 -18.82
N TYR A 42 -16.25 -0.75 -18.54
CA TYR A 42 -16.26 -1.40 -17.21
C TYR A 42 -14.93 -1.32 -16.50
N ARG A 43 -13.92 -0.67 -17.09
CA ARG A 43 -12.63 -0.46 -16.44
C ARG A 43 -12.77 0.51 -15.27
N ALA A 44 -12.02 0.26 -14.21
CA ALA A 44 -11.90 1.25 -13.16
C ALA A 44 -11.15 2.47 -13.68
N GLU A 45 -11.77 3.64 -13.62
CA GLU A 45 -11.16 4.91 -14.01
C GLU A 45 -10.00 5.31 -13.08
N LYS A 46 -10.10 4.91 -11.81
CA LYS A 46 -9.12 5.24 -10.77
C LYS A 46 -8.70 3.97 -10.03
N VAL A 47 -7.40 3.74 -9.94
CA VAL A 47 -6.83 2.63 -9.19
C VAL A 47 -5.91 3.18 -8.12
N MET A 48 -6.18 2.84 -6.86
CA MET A 48 -5.33 3.14 -5.71
C MET A 48 -4.82 1.84 -5.13
N PHE A 49 -3.50 1.73 -5.06
CA PHE A 49 -2.80 0.57 -4.52
C PHE A 49 -2.18 0.94 -3.18
N VAL A 50 -2.56 0.26 -2.11
CA VAL A 50 -2.04 0.52 -0.78
C VAL A 50 -1.18 -0.65 -0.33
N ILE A 51 0.07 -0.38 0.00
CA ILE A 51 1.04 -1.33 0.51
C ILE A 51 1.22 -1.05 1.99
N ILE A 52 0.98 -2.05 2.83
CA ILE A 52 1.18 -1.95 4.28
C ILE A 52 2.13 -3.07 4.67
N THR A 53 3.23 -2.74 5.34
CA THR A 53 4.20 -3.70 5.85
C THR A 53 4.68 -3.31 7.24
N ASP A 54 5.00 -4.29 8.06
CA ASP A 54 5.56 -4.13 9.41
C ASP A 54 7.03 -4.57 9.52
N GLY A 55 7.66 -4.86 8.37
CA GLY A 55 9.04 -5.31 8.29
C GLY A 55 9.65 -5.14 6.91
N GLU A 56 10.95 -5.42 6.85
CA GLU A 56 11.75 -5.35 5.63
C GLU A 56 11.47 -6.54 4.69
N GLU A 57 11.70 -6.31 3.39
CA GLU A 57 11.74 -7.35 2.36
C GLU A 57 12.87 -8.34 2.64
N ASN A 58 12.58 -9.62 2.75
CA ASN A 58 13.60 -10.64 3.05
C ASN A 58 13.36 -12.03 2.44
N ALA A 59 12.32 -12.22 1.63
CA ALA A 59 11.94 -13.55 1.17
C ALA A 59 11.47 -13.64 -0.28
N SER A 60 11.41 -12.56 -1.02
CA SER A 60 10.97 -12.57 -2.41
C SER A 60 11.95 -13.31 -3.31
N ARG A 61 11.41 -14.06 -4.29
CA ARG A 61 12.17 -14.90 -5.22
C ARG A 61 11.83 -14.67 -6.70
N GLU A 62 10.65 -14.12 -6.98
CA GLU A 62 10.14 -13.97 -8.35
C GLU A 62 10.32 -12.55 -8.90
N TYR A 63 10.26 -11.56 -8.01
CA TYR A 63 10.34 -10.16 -8.38
C TYR A 63 11.53 -9.47 -7.73
N SER A 64 12.35 -8.82 -8.54
CA SER A 64 13.40 -7.91 -8.04
C SER A 64 12.82 -6.52 -7.80
N SER A 65 13.49 -5.74 -6.94
CA SER A 65 13.13 -4.33 -6.69
C SER A 65 13.08 -3.52 -7.99
N GLN A 66 14.03 -3.72 -8.91
CA GLN A 66 14.06 -3.03 -10.20
C GLN A 66 12.84 -3.39 -11.07
N LYS A 67 12.41 -4.66 -11.07
CA LYS A 67 11.23 -5.11 -11.81
C LYS A 67 9.96 -4.49 -11.23
N VAL A 68 9.79 -4.51 -9.91
CA VAL A 68 8.66 -3.90 -9.21
C VAL A 68 8.62 -2.39 -9.49
N LYS A 69 9.75 -1.70 -9.39
CA LYS A 69 9.87 -0.27 -9.71
C LYS A 69 9.42 0.05 -11.13
N SER A 70 9.86 -0.72 -12.10
CA SER A 70 9.46 -0.51 -13.51
C SER A 70 7.97 -0.75 -13.74
N MET A 71 7.38 -1.73 -13.04
CA MET A 71 5.95 -2.00 -13.10
C MET A 71 5.14 -0.86 -12.49
N ILE A 72 5.45 -0.44 -11.28
CA ILE A 72 4.78 0.67 -10.59
C ILE A 72 4.85 1.93 -11.45
N ARG A 73 6.03 2.28 -11.93
CA ARG A 73 6.24 3.45 -12.78
C ARG A 73 5.38 3.40 -14.05
N ARG A 74 5.32 2.26 -14.72
CA ARG A 74 4.46 2.09 -15.89
C ARG A 74 2.99 2.32 -15.57
N GLU A 75 2.47 1.74 -14.50
CA GLU A 75 1.07 1.89 -14.14
C GLU A 75 0.75 3.35 -13.71
N GLN A 76 1.70 4.05 -13.07
CA GLN A 76 1.58 5.47 -12.74
C GLN A 76 1.55 6.35 -14.00
N GLU A 77 2.54 6.17 -14.90
CA GLU A 77 2.73 7.04 -16.07
C GLU A 77 1.68 6.81 -17.18
N GLN A 78 1.28 5.54 -17.39
CA GLN A 78 0.38 5.20 -18.48
C GLN A 78 -1.09 5.16 -18.09
N TYR A 79 -1.39 4.85 -16.84
CA TYR A 79 -2.76 4.59 -16.40
C TYR A 79 -3.18 5.43 -15.18
N GLY A 80 -2.31 6.31 -14.69
CA GLY A 80 -2.61 7.19 -13.57
C GLY A 80 -2.88 6.47 -12.24
N TRP A 81 -2.31 5.26 -12.06
CA TRP A 81 -2.47 4.55 -10.80
C TRP A 81 -1.77 5.28 -9.68
N GLU A 82 -2.39 5.30 -8.52
CA GLU A 82 -1.81 5.85 -7.30
C GLU A 82 -1.33 4.74 -6.37
N PHE A 83 -0.12 4.94 -5.82
CA PHE A 83 0.49 4.01 -4.88
C PHE A 83 0.76 4.71 -3.56
N ILE A 84 0.35 4.07 -2.46
CA ILE A 84 0.60 4.52 -1.09
C ILE A 84 1.39 3.43 -0.38
N PHE A 85 2.40 3.82 0.38
CA PHE A 85 3.24 2.91 1.15
C PHE A 85 3.20 3.28 2.63
N LEU A 86 2.78 2.34 3.47
CA LEU A 86 2.77 2.46 4.93
C LEU A 86 3.74 1.43 5.49
N GLY A 87 4.82 1.89 6.11
CA GLY A 87 5.83 1.04 6.71
C GLY A 87 5.90 1.18 8.24
N ALA A 88 6.14 0.08 8.93
CA ALA A 88 6.51 0.10 10.33
C ALA A 88 7.83 -0.63 10.53
N ASN A 89 8.62 -0.20 11.52
CA ASN A 89 9.94 -0.76 11.84
C ASN A 89 10.97 -0.69 10.68
N ILE A 90 10.71 0.15 9.68
CA ILE A 90 11.56 0.40 8.51
C ILE A 90 11.56 1.91 8.22
N ASP A 91 12.45 2.36 7.35
CA ASP A 91 12.30 3.69 6.72
C ASP A 91 11.33 3.57 5.53
N ALA A 92 10.08 3.97 5.74
CA ALA A 92 9.05 3.87 4.72
C ALA A 92 9.36 4.75 3.50
N GLY A 93 10.00 5.91 3.70
CA GLY A 93 10.38 6.82 2.62
C GLY A 93 11.46 6.23 1.73
N GLU A 94 12.53 5.70 2.33
CA GLU A 94 13.63 5.06 1.61
C GLU A 94 13.17 3.80 0.89
N THR A 95 12.42 2.94 1.58
CA THR A 95 11.88 1.69 1.00
C THR A 95 10.95 1.98 -0.18
N ALA A 96 10.03 2.93 -0.03
CA ALA A 96 9.10 3.33 -1.09
C ALA A 96 9.83 3.89 -2.32
N ALA A 97 10.89 4.69 -2.12
CA ALA A 97 11.71 5.23 -3.20
C ALA A 97 12.40 4.13 -4.02
N GLN A 98 12.81 3.03 -3.39
CA GLN A 98 13.34 1.86 -4.09
C GLN A 98 12.31 1.23 -5.05
N PHE A 99 11.03 1.34 -4.73
CA PHE A 99 9.91 0.87 -5.57
C PHE A 99 9.38 1.94 -6.53
N GLY A 100 9.94 3.15 -6.51
CA GLY A 100 9.50 4.26 -7.37
C GLY A 100 8.25 4.98 -6.86
N ILE A 101 7.91 4.80 -5.60
CA ILE A 101 6.84 5.52 -4.92
C ILE A 101 7.44 6.78 -4.28
N SER A 102 6.84 7.93 -4.51
CA SER A 102 7.33 9.22 -4.00
C SER A 102 7.18 9.34 -2.47
N ALA A 103 8.07 10.10 -1.83
CA ALA A 103 8.09 10.25 -0.37
C ALA A 103 6.81 10.87 0.21
N ASP A 104 6.08 11.66 -0.57
CA ASP A 104 4.79 12.21 -0.15
C ASP A 104 3.69 11.15 -0.08
N ARG A 105 3.88 9.99 -0.72
CA ARG A 105 3.02 8.80 -0.69
C ARG A 105 3.50 7.73 0.28
N ALA A 106 4.64 7.93 0.94
CA ALA A 106 5.20 7.00 1.91
C ALA A 106 5.06 7.56 3.34
N VAL A 107 4.70 6.70 4.28
CA VAL A 107 4.47 7.11 5.69
C VAL A 107 4.90 6.02 6.64
N ASP A 108 5.72 6.39 7.64
CA ASP A 108 5.99 5.54 8.78
C ASP A 108 4.81 5.55 9.76
N TYR A 109 4.48 4.41 10.33
CA TYR A 109 3.42 4.32 11.33
C TYR A 109 3.87 3.54 12.58
N VAL A 110 3.19 3.78 13.70
CA VAL A 110 3.44 3.04 14.95
C VAL A 110 2.68 1.71 14.90
N PRO A 111 3.37 0.55 14.97
CA PRO A 111 2.75 -0.77 14.81
C PRO A 111 2.07 -1.24 16.09
N ASP A 112 1.03 -0.54 16.50
CA ASP A 112 0.14 -0.91 17.59
C ASP A 112 -1.33 -0.77 17.19
N GLY A 113 -2.25 -1.19 18.03
CA GLY A 113 -3.68 -1.15 17.72
C GLY A 113 -4.19 0.24 17.35
N ALA A 114 -3.69 1.29 18.02
CA ALA A 114 -4.08 2.68 17.71
C ALA A 114 -3.51 3.16 16.38
N GLY A 115 -2.24 2.85 16.08
CA GLY A 115 -1.61 3.17 14.80
C GLY A 115 -2.25 2.42 13.64
N THR A 116 -2.58 1.14 13.83
CA THR A 116 -3.30 0.34 12.85
C THR A 116 -4.69 0.91 12.57
N ALA A 117 -5.46 1.25 13.60
CA ALA A 117 -6.77 1.88 13.44
C ALA A 117 -6.68 3.22 12.69
N LEU A 118 -5.68 4.05 13.02
CA LEU A 118 -5.42 5.31 12.34
C LEU A 118 -5.06 5.10 10.85
N ASN A 119 -4.28 4.06 10.52
CA ASN A 119 -3.96 3.71 9.13
C ASN A 119 -5.23 3.41 8.34
N PHE A 120 -6.09 2.54 8.84
CA PHE A 120 -7.34 2.19 8.15
C PHE A 120 -8.28 3.39 8.01
N GLN A 121 -8.38 4.25 9.03
CA GLN A 121 -9.14 5.49 8.93
C GLN A 121 -8.57 6.40 7.84
N ALA A 122 -7.28 6.67 7.85
CA ALA A 122 -6.62 7.53 6.87
C ALA A 122 -6.73 6.98 5.44
N ILE A 123 -6.62 5.66 5.25
CA ILE A 123 -6.80 5.01 3.96
C ILE A 123 -8.25 5.16 3.49
N SER A 124 -9.23 4.95 4.37
CA SER A 124 -10.65 5.11 4.05
C SER A 124 -10.97 6.54 3.61
N GLU A 125 -10.50 7.54 4.35
CA GLU A 125 -10.65 8.96 4.01
C GLU A 125 -9.96 9.28 2.68
N THR A 126 -8.74 8.77 2.47
CA THR A 126 -8.00 8.96 1.22
C THR A 126 -8.76 8.35 0.04
N ALA A 127 -9.30 7.14 0.19
CA ALA A 127 -10.07 6.49 -0.86
C ALA A 127 -11.36 7.24 -1.20
N ALA A 128 -12.07 7.76 -0.19
CA ALA A 128 -13.27 8.55 -0.39
C ALA A 128 -12.96 9.86 -1.17
N LEU A 129 -11.92 10.57 -0.76
CA LEU A 129 -11.48 11.79 -1.43
C LEU A 129 -10.92 11.52 -2.84
N PHE A 130 -10.18 10.44 -3.02
CA PHE A 130 -9.63 10.04 -4.32
C PHE A 130 -10.72 9.72 -5.35
N ARG A 131 -11.84 9.17 -4.92
CA ARG A 131 -13.01 8.92 -5.80
C ARG A 131 -13.63 10.21 -6.30
N SER A 132 -13.71 11.24 -5.45
CA SER A 132 -14.43 12.47 -5.73
C SER A 132 -13.56 13.58 -6.32
N ALA A 133 -12.25 13.53 -6.12
CA ALA A 133 -11.34 14.60 -6.47
C ALA A 133 -10.10 14.10 -7.21
N ALA A 134 -9.50 14.96 -8.01
CA ALA A 134 -8.13 14.90 -8.46
C ALA A 134 -7.49 16.27 -8.15
N PRO A 135 -6.27 16.33 -7.64
CA PRO A 135 -5.29 15.27 -7.44
C PRO A 135 -5.49 14.48 -6.14
N MET A 136 -4.66 13.43 -5.95
CA MET A 136 -4.63 12.57 -4.77
C MET A 136 -4.46 13.40 -3.48
N PRO A 137 -5.36 13.27 -2.50
CA PRO A 137 -5.29 14.05 -1.26
C PRO A 137 -4.14 13.59 -0.37
N GLN A 138 -3.47 14.55 0.28
CA GLN A 138 -2.38 14.28 1.23
C GLN A 138 -2.79 14.42 2.70
N ALA A 139 -3.89 15.11 2.96
CA ALA A 139 -4.31 15.45 4.32
C ALA A 139 -4.51 14.24 5.25
N PRO A 140 -5.14 13.11 4.80
CA PRO A 140 -5.30 11.94 5.67
C PRO A 140 -3.97 11.32 6.07
N LEU A 141 -2.99 11.23 5.15
CA LEU A 141 -1.67 10.68 5.44
C LEU A 141 -0.89 11.56 6.43
N ALA A 142 -1.16 12.86 6.47
CA ALA A 142 -0.55 13.77 7.45
C ALA A 142 -0.96 13.43 8.90
N ALA A 143 -2.10 12.79 9.13
CA ALA A 143 -2.51 12.34 10.45
C ALA A 143 -1.58 11.23 10.96
N ILE A 144 -1.25 10.26 10.11
CA ILE A 144 -0.31 9.17 10.44
C ILE A 144 1.09 9.74 10.72
N ARG A 145 1.58 10.69 9.89
CA ARG A 145 2.88 11.35 10.12
C ARG A 145 2.94 12.09 11.44
N ARG A 146 1.87 12.80 11.82
CA ARG A 146 1.79 13.47 13.12
C ARG A 146 1.81 12.49 14.29
N ASP A 147 1.09 11.39 14.16
CA ASP A 147 1.06 10.34 15.19
C ASP A 147 2.43 9.68 15.35
N MET A 148 3.09 9.31 14.27
CA MET A 148 4.45 8.76 14.30
C MET A 148 5.45 9.74 14.93
N LYS A 149 5.37 11.03 14.57
CA LYS A 149 6.23 12.06 15.19
C LYS A 149 6.01 12.19 16.68
N ARG A 150 4.77 12.03 17.16
CA ARG A 150 4.40 12.16 18.58
C ARG A 150 4.75 10.90 19.39
N ARG A 151 4.47 9.71 18.84
CA ARG A 151 4.59 8.43 19.58
C ARG A 151 5.84 7.64 19.24
N GLY A 152 6.33 7.70 18.01
CA GLY A 152 7.50 6.95 17.55
C GLY A 152 8.82 7.38 18.21
N ARG A 153 8.89 8.60 18.78
CA ARG A 153 10.06 9.08 19.52
C ARG A 153 10.20 8.54 20.95
N ARG A 154 9.25 7.73 21.40
CA ARG A 154 9.22 7.19 22.78
C ARG A 154 9.74 5.75 22.90
N ARG A 155 10.37 5.22 21.85
CA ARG A 155 11.02 3.89 21.85
C ARG A 155 12.52 4.02 21.78
#